data_12fff1d42740ec7f55f767fd38db9472
#
_entry.id   12fff1d42740ec7f55f767fd38db9472
#
_cell.length_a   1.000
_cell.length_b   1.000
_cell.length_c   1.000
_cell.angle_alpha   90.00
_cell.angle_beta   90.00
_cell.angle_gamma   90.00
#
_symmetry.space_group_name_H-M   'P 1'
#
loop_
_entity.id
_entity.type
_entity.pdbx_description
1 polymer ?
#
loop_
_entity_poly.entity_id
_entity_poly.type
_entity_poly.pdbx_seq_one_letter_code
_entity_poly.pdbx_strand_id
1 'polypeptide(L)'
;MSKRIEVLAGSLVICLFGAAMGFGGTEPLSWAAVQLVAFLLCGLILWAEEACSRLPWKGPALLLAYVGLQTAVIRPEAYLVREQILRLLVYLCGFYLAAFVSRDQKSRAFLLGGLLALGLIEALYGLVQYVSGWQQIFAYKKFFYTSMATGTYINPNHFAGLLEMILPLSFASALSWFERLSRNAPHPQGLMSSFFKGEGAAALIFYLFSTLLLSAGIVFSRSRAGIFSACVSLAAVGLVWLSSTRQRPAAALVLLCLLVGTGLFGVWIGLGPVVERYETIREDYLSRLGVWKDSLALIRAHPLWGSGLGSFANVYTRVQSVLPTGRVDHAHNDYLEMATEWGLAGAGLLIGLILLVLFRAASACFRRSHPNQRFLALGSCGGILALLLHSVTDFNLQIPANALVFASILGLAHSASVSSTRGTMEEKQISAA
;
A
#
# COMPACT_ATOMS: atom_id res chain seq x y z
N MET A 1 -20.73 -13.61 17.12
CA MET A 1 -19.89 -12.46 16.65
C MET A 1 -18.67 -12.93 15.89
N SER A 2 -17.85 -13.87 16.38
CA SER A 2 -16.61 -14.36 15.70
C SER A 2 -16.81 -14.82 14.25
N LYS A 3 -17.75 -15.73 13.97
CA LYS A 3 -18.01 -16.23 12.59
C LYS A 3 -18.35 -15.12 11.58
N ARG A 4 -19.11 -14.09 11.99
CA ARG A 4 -19.43 -12.96 11.10
C ARG A 4 -18.18 -12.15 10.73
N ILE A 5 -17.28 -11.92 11.69
CA ILE A 5 -16.04 -11.18 11.47
C ILE A 5 -15.10 -11.98 10.56
N GLU A 6 -15.04 -13.30 10.73
CA GLU A 6 -14.26 -14.20 9.86
C GLU A 6 -14.77 -14.17 8.39
N VAL A 7 -16.09 -14.20 8.20
CA VAL A 7 -16.70 -14.09 6.86
C VAL A 7 -16.37 -12.74 6.22
N LEU A 8 -16.49 -11.63 6.97
CA LEU A 8 -16.13 -10.30 6.47
C LEU A 8 -14.65 -10.20 6.10
N ALA A 9 -13.76 -10.79 6.89
CA ALA A 9 -12.32 -10.85 6.57
C ALA A 9 -12.07 -11.65 5.29
N GLY A 10 -12.70 -12.82 5.14
CA GLY A 10 -12.61 -13.63 3.92
C GLY A 10 -13.11 -12.91 2.69
N SER A 11 -14.25 -12.25 2.79
CA SER A 11 -14.83 -11.48 1.70
C SER A 11 -13.98 -10.27 1.30
N LEU A 12 -13.36 -9.57 2.27
CA LEU A 12 -12.42 -8.50 1.96
C LEU A 12 -11.19 -9.04 1.22
N VAL A 13 -10.63 -10.17 1.65
CA VAL A 13 -9.51 -10.82 0.93
C VAL A 13 -9.93 -11.18 -0.50
N ILE A 14 -11.12 -11.73 -0.72
CA ILE A 14 -11.65 -12.02 -2.07
C ILE A 14 -11.75 -10.73 -2.91
N CYS A 15 -12.21 -9.61 -2.34
CA CYS A 15 -12.24 -8.31 -3.03
C CYS A 15 -10.84 -7.84 -3.44
N LEU A 16 -9.85 -7.97 -2.54
CA LEU A 16 -8.46 -7.59 -2.82
C LEU A 16 -7.86 -8.43 -3.97
N PHE A 17 -8.08 -9.74 -3.94
CA PHE A 17 -7.67 -10.63 -5.04
C PHE A 17 -8.41 -10.31 -6.34
N GLY A 18 -9.73 -10.14 -6.30
CA GLY A 18 -10.53 -9.80 -7.47
C GLY A 18 -10.10 -8.50 -8.13
N ALA A 19 -9.76 -7.49 -7.32
CA ALA A 19 -9.25 -6.22 -7.82
C ALA A 19 -7.87 -6.40 -8.49
N ALA A 20 -6.91 -7.05 -7.83
CA ALA A 20 -5.56 -7.23 -8.38
C ALA A 20 -5.57 -8.10 -9.63
N MET A 21 -6.26 -9.26 -9.60
CA MET A 21 -6.36 -10.20 -10.71
C MET A 21 -7.12 -9.64 -11.92
N GLY A 22 -7.95 -8.60 -11.74
CA GLY A 22 -8.61 -7.84 -12.79
C GLY A 22 -7.73 -6.75 -13.40
N PHE A 23 -6.49 -7.06 -13.75
CA PHE A 23 -5.50 -6.11 -14.31
C PHE A 23 -5.26 -4.89 -13.40
N GLY A 24 -5.18 -5.13 -12.09
CA GLY A 24 -5.08 -4.04 -11.12
C GLY A 24 -6.39 -3.28 -10.88
N GLY A 25 -7.53 -3.88 -11.23
CA GLY A 25 -8.86 -3.27 -11.12
C GLY A 25 -9.17 -2.30 -12.28
N THR A 26 -8.41 -2.35 -13.36
CA THR A 26 -8.68 -1.52 -14.56
C THR A 26 -9.67 -2.20 -15.52
N GLU A 27 -9.92 -3.50 -15.36
CA GLU A 27 -10.93 -4.22 -16.13
C GLU A 27 -12.33 -3.90 -15.55
N PRO A 28 -13.26 -3.31 -16.34
CA PRO A 28 -14.51 -2.75 -15.82
C PRO A 28 -15.43 -3.76 -15.13
N LEU A 29 -15.54 -4.99 -15.64
CA LEU A 29 -16.46 -5.99 -15.10
C LEU A 29 -15.94 -6.52 -13.74
N SER A 30 -14.66 -6.82 -13.64
CA SER A 30 -14.05 -7.28 -12.38
C SER A 30 -14.13 -6.19 -11.31
N TRP A 31 -13.90 -4.93 -11.69
CA TRP A 31 -14.00 -3.81 -10.78
C TRP A 31 -15.44 -3.56 -10.31
N ALA A 32 -16.43 -3.65 -11.19
CA ALA A 32 -17.84 -3.54 -10.82
C ALA A 32 -18.27 -4.65 -9.84
N ALA A 33 -17.78 -5.89 -10.02
CA ALA A 33 -18.01 -6.97 -9.06
C ALA A 33 -17.40 -6.66 -7.69
N VAL A 34 -16.17 -6.15 -7.65
CA VAL A 34 -15.50 -5.72 -6.41
C VAL A 34 -16.29 -4.60 -5.72
N GLN A 35 -16.76 -3.60 -6.48
CA GLN A 35 -17.60 -2.52 -5.94
C GLN A 35 -18.87 -3.06 -5.30
N LEU A 36 -19.60 -3.93 -5.99
CA LEU A 36 -20.84 -4.52 -5.49
C LEU A 36 -20.60 -5.27 -4.17
N VAL A 37 -19.60 -6.15 -4.14
CA VAL A 37 -19.26 -6.92 -2.93
C VAL A 37 -18.84 -6.00 -1.78
N ALA A 38 -17.98 -5.01 -2.04
CA ALA A 38 -17.54 -4.06 -1.02
C ALA A 38 -18.71 -3.28 -0.40
N PHE A 39 -19.67 -2.82 -1.23
CA PHE A 39 -20.85 -2.10 -0.72
C PHE A 39 -21.79 -3.02 0.09
N LEU A 40 -22.02 -4.26 -0.36
CA LEU A 40 -22.80 -5.23 0.41
C LEU A 40 -22.16 -5.52 1.78
N LEU A 41 -20.85 -5.70 1.84
CA LEU A 41 -20.12 -5.94 3.08
C LEU A 41 -20.17 -4.73 4.03
N CYS A 42 -20.00 -3.52 3.50
CA CYS A 42 -20.17 -2.30 4.30
C CYS A 42 -21.61 -2.16 4.83
N GLY A 43 -22.61 -2.45 4.01
CA GLY A 43 -24.00 -2.46 4.44
C GLY A 43 -24.25 -3.42 5.62
N LEU A 44 -23.65 -4.62 5.56
CA LEU A 44 -23.73 -5.60 6.66
C LEU A 44 -23.06 -5.12 7.96
N ILE A 45 -21.96 -4.35 7.86
CA ILE A 45 -21.33 -3.74 9.05
C ILE A 45 -22.20 -2.64 9.63
N LEU A 46 -22.74 -1.77 8.76
CA LEU A 46 -23.57 -0.65 9.19
C LEU A 46 -24.89 -1.13 9.86
N TRP A 47 -25.41 -2.27 9.43
CA TRP A 47 -26.56 -2.91 10.09
C TRP A 47 -26.26 -3.40 11.52
N ALA A 48 -25.01 -3.71 11.82
CA ALA A 48 -24.59 -4.11 13.16
C ALA A 48 -24.33 -2.86 14.02
N GLU A 49 -25.36 -2.37 14.75
CA GLU A 49 -25.36 -1.13 15.53
C GLU A 49 -24.11 -0.92 16.43
N GLU A 50 -23.56 -1.99 17.02
CA GLU A 50 -22.33 -1.94 17.81
C GLU A 50 -21.07 -1.57 17.02
N ALA A 51 -21.07 -1.74 15.70
CA ALA A 51 -19.92 -1.49 14.86
C ALA A 51 -19.73 0.01 14.57
N CYS A 52 -20.84 0.73 14.35
CA CYS A 52 -20.82 2.14 13.92
C CYS A 52 -20.25 3.09 14.98
N SER A 53 -20.54 2.87 16.27
CA SER A 53 -20.16 3.79 17.36
C SER A 53 -18.63 3.88 17.58
N ARG A 54 -17.86 2.94 17.04
CA ARG A 54 -16.41 2.79 17.29
C ARG A 54 -15.53 3.04 16.07
N LEU A 55 -16.12 3.34 14.92
CA LEU A 55 -15.36 3.63 13.69
C LEU A 55 -15.05 5.13 13.57
N PRO A 56 -13.90 5.53 12.99
CA PRO A 56 -13.49 6.92 12.84
C PRO A 56 -14.26 7.59 11.68
N TRP A 57 -15.53 7.94 11.88
CA TRP A 57 -16.41 8.47 10.85
C TRP A 57 -16.16 9.95 10.49
N LYS A 58 -15.58 10.75 11.42
CA LYS A 58 -15.45 12.20 11.24
C LYS A 58 -14.59 12.59 10.03
N GLY A 59 -13.42 11.94 9.86
CA GLY A 59 -12.53 12.23 8.74
C GLY A 59 -13.16 11.87 7.39
N PRO A 60 -13.61 10.63 7.17
CA PRO A 60 -14.34 10.23 5.97
C PRO A 60 -15.60 11.06 5.69
N ALA A 61 -16.37 11.42 6.70
CA ALA A 61 -17.54 12.29 6.53
C ALA A 61 -17.13 13.70 6.03
N LEU A 62 -16.06 14.27 6.60
CA LEU A 62 -15.53 15.56 6.16
C LEU A 62 -15.03 15.47 4.71
N LEU A 63 -14.38 14.38 4.31
CA LEU A 63 -13.93 14.15 2.95
C LEU A 63 -15.11 14.06 1.97
N LEU A 64 -16.15 13.31 2.32
CA LEU A 64 -17.37 13.19 1.49
C LEU A 64 -18.13 14.52 1.41
N ALA A 65 -18.19 15.29 2.50
CA ALA A 65 -18.79 16.63 2.50
C ALA A 65 -18.00 17.58 1.59
N TYR A 66 -16.66 17.52 1.62
CA TYR A 66 -15.83 18.28 0.70
C TYR A 66 -16.10 17.90 -0.76
N VAL A 67 -16.15 16.60 -1.09
CA VAL A 67 -16.45 16.12 -2.45
C VAL A 67 -17.82 16.60 -2.92
N GLY A 68 -18.84 16.53 -2.06
CA GLY A 68 -20.18 17.05 -2.37
C GLY A 68 -20.17 18.56 -2.65
N LEU A 69 -19.47 19.33 -1.81
CA LEU A 69 -19.34 20.77 -1.98
C LEU A 69 -18.57 21.14 -3.26
N GLN A 70 -17.44 20.49 -3.51
CA GLN A 70 -16.66 20.67 -4.73
C GLN A 70 -17.49 20.38 -5.96
N THR A 71 -18.23 19.28 -5.98
CA THR A 71 -19.11 18.90 -7.11
C THR A 71 -20.19 19.95 -7.35
N ALA A 72 -20.78 20.53 -6.29
CA ALA A 72 -21.78 21.58 -6.38
C ALA A 72 -21.19 22.90 -6.92
N VAL A 73 -19.95 23.24 -6.55
CA VAL A 73 -19.26 24.46 -6.96
C VAL A 73 -18.74 24.37 -8.40
N ILE A 74 -18.00 23.30 -8.72
CA ILE A 74 -17.31 23.13 -10.01
C ILE A 74 -18.24 22.64 -11.09
N ARG A 75 -19.26 21.83 -10.74
CA ARG A 75 -20.23 21.21 -11.69
C ARG A 75 -19.51 20.46 -12.83
N PRO A 76 -18.58 19.56 -12.53
CA PRO A 76 -17.86 18.79 -13.54
C PRO A 76 -18.78 17.81 -14.26
N GLU A 77 -18.25 17.12 -15.28
CA GLU A 77 -19.01 16.11 -16.00
C GLU A 77 -19.50 14.98 -15.09
N ALA A 78 -20.82 14.79 -15.03
CA ALA A 78 -21.48 13.94 -14.03
C ALA A 78 -20.98 12.48 -14.03
N TYR A 79 -20.61 11.93 -15.20
CA TYR A 79 -20.16 10.55 -15.30
C TYR A 79 -18.76 10.35 -14.68
N LEU A 80 -17.84 11.31 -14.87
CA LEU A 80 -16.49 11.28 -14.26
C LEU A 80 -16.58 11.31 -12.74
N VAL A 81 -17.33 12.27 -12.24
CA VAL A 81 -17.53 12.42 -10.78
C VAL A 81 -18.17 11.20 -10.17
N ARG A 82 -19.19 10.65 -10.82
CA ARG A 82 -19.87 9.43 -10.33
C ARG A 82 -18.89 8.27 -10.20
N GLU A 83 -18.05 8.04 -11.20
CA GLU A 83 -17.05 6.97 -11.16
C GLU A 83 -16.06 7.17 -10.01
N GLN A 84 -15.52 8.38 -9.84
CA GLN A 84 -14.57 8.67 -8.77
C GLN A 84 -15.19 8.61 -7.38
N ILE A 85 -16.45 9.04 -7.22
CA ILE A 85 -17.18 8.88 -5.96
C ILE A 85 -17.36 7.39 -5.63
N LEU A 86 -17.76 6.56 -6.59
CA LEU A 86 -17.90 5.12 -6.39
C LEU A 86 -16.57 4.47 -5.99
N ARG A 87 -15.45 4.85 -6.64
CA ARG A 87 -14.11 4.40 -6.26
C ARG A 87 -13.76 4.82 -4.82
N LEU A 88 -13.95 6.10 -4.48
CA LEU A 88 -13.70 6.61 -3.14
C LEU A 88 -14.51 5.87 -2.08
N LEU A 89 -15.80 5.61 -2.34
CA LEU A 89 -16.65 4.85 -1.42
C LEU A 89 -16.13 3.42 -1.22
N VAL A 90 -15.67 2.74 -2.27
CA VAL A 90 -15.05 1.40 -2.16
C VAL A 90 -13.77 1.45 -1.32
N TYR A 91 -12.92 2.46 -1.49
CA TYR A 91 -11.70 2.62 -0.68
C TYR A 91 -12.05 2.87 0.80
N LEU A 92 -13.06 3.70 1.08
CA LEU A 92 -13.57 3.87 2.43
C LEU A 92 -14.16 2.58 3.00
N CYS A 93 -14.87 1.78 2.20
CA CYS A 93 -15.32 0.44 2.60
C CYS A 93 -14.14 -0.46 2.95
N GLY A 94 -13.09 -0.51 2.12
CA GLY A 94 -11.87 -1.27 2.39
C GLY A 94 -11.19 -0.85 3.69
N PHE A 95 -11.06 0.45 3.93
CA PHE A 95 -10.55 1.00 5.18
C PHE A 95 -11.37 0.56 6.39
N TYR A 96 -12.69 0.71 6.33
CA TYR A 96 -13.58 0.35 7.45
C TYR A 96 -13.65 -1.15 7.70
N LEU A 97 -13.72 -1.96 6.64
CA LEU A 97 -13.68 -3.42 6.74
C LEU A 97 -12.39 -3.88 7.41
N ALA A 98 -11.23 -3.41 6.92
CA ALA A 98 -9.94 -3.76 7.48
C ALA A 98 -9.80 -3.30 8.95
N ALA A 99 -10.22 -2.08 9.27
CA ALA A 99 -10.21 -1.58 10.64
C ALA A 99 -11.14 -2.38 11.58
N PHE A 100 -12.30 -2.82 11.09
CA PHE A 100 -13.26 -3.59 11.85
C PHE A 100 -12.82 -5.03 12.09
N VAL A 101 -12.44 -5.76 11.04
CA VAL A 101 -12.02 -7.17 11.16
C VAL A 101 -10.73 -7.31 11.96
N SER A 102 -9.87 -6.29 11.95
CA SER A 102 -8.60 -6.30 12.68
C SER A 102 -8.73 -6.14 14.19
N ARG A 103 -9.95 -5.92 14.71
CA ARG A 103 -10.24 -5.95 16.16
C ARG A 103 -10.17 -7.37 16.71
N ASP A 104 -10.56 -8.37 15.91
CA ASP A 104 -10.42 -9.76 16.26
C ASP A 104 -9.04 -10.27 15.81
N GLN A 105 -8.34 -10.99 16.71
CA GLN A 105 -6.97 -11.44 16.45
C GLN A 105 -6.90 -12.45 15.30
N LYS A 106 -7.86 -13.37 15.21
CA LYS A 106 -7.89 -14.41 14.17
C LYS A 106 -8.18 -13.79 12.79
N SER A 107 -9.19 -12.95 12.72
CA SER A 107 -9.60 -12.27 11.49
C SER A 107 -8.52 -11.31 10.98
N ARG A 108 -7.81 -10.63 11.89
CA ARG A 108 -6.64 -9.82 11.56
C ARG A 108 -5.49 -10.66 10.99
N ALA A 109 -5.18 -11.80 11.61
CA ALA A 109 -4.15 -12.71 11.11
C ALA A 109 -4.54 -13.27 9.74
N PHE A 110 -5.82 -13.56 9.52
CA PHE A 110 -6.35 -14.01 8.23
C PHE A 110 -6.21 -12.91 7.15
N LEU A 111 -6.58 -11.65 7.45
CA LEU A 111 -6.42 -10.53 6.53
C LEU A 111 -4.93 -10.29 6.17
N LEU A 112 -4.04 -10.33 7.16
CA LEU A 112 -2.59 -10.22 6.92
C LEU A 112 -2.08 -11.38 6.05
N GLY A 113 -2.52 -12.60 6.34
CA GLY A 113 -2.20 -13.78 5.52
C GLY A 113 -2.72 -13.64 4.08
N GLY A 114 -3.93 -13.10 3.91
CA GLY A 114 -4.52 -12.82 2.61
C GLY A 114 -3.74 -11.78 1.80
N LEU A 115 -3.35 -10.65 2.43
CA LEU A 115 -2.50 -9.65 1.79
C LEU A 115 -1.14 -10.23 1.38
N LEU A 116 -0.53 -11.02 2.27
CA LEU A 116 0.75 -11.66 1.98
C LEU A 116 0.62 -12.69 0.85
N ALA A 117 -0.42 -13.52 0.87
CA ALA A 117 -0.71 -14.48 -0.19
C ALA A 117 -0.91 -13.78 -1.53
N LEU A 118 -1.65 -12.67 -1.56
CA LEU A 118 -1.82 -11.84 -2.76
C LEU A 118 -0.45 -11.38 -3.30
N GLY A 119 0.37 -10.76 -2.45
CA GLY A 119 1.69 -10.29 -2.86
C GLY A 119 2.61 -11.41 -3.35
N LEU A 120 2.60 -12.57 -2.69
CA LEU A 120 3.42 -13.73 -3.07
C LEU A 120 2.97 -14.34 -4.41
N ILE A 121 1.66 -14.46 -4.63
CA ILE A 121 1.12 -14.97 -5.90
C ILE A 121 1.47 -14.01 -7.03
N GLU A 122 1.29 -12.71 -6.84
CA GLU A 122 1.66 -11.70 -7.82
C GLU A 122 3.17 -11.71 -8.11
N ALA A 123 4.01 -11.73 -7.06
CA ALA A 123 5.45 -11.79 -7.21
C ALA A 123 5.91 -13.04 -7.97
N LEU A 124 5.37 -14.21 -7.60
CA LEU A 124 5.69 -15.47 -8.26
C LEU A 124 5.26 -15.46 -9.72
N TYR A 125 4.03 -14.99 -9.99
CA TYR A 125 3.51 -14.88 -11.35
C TYR A 125 4.40 -13.97 -12.22
N GLY A 126 4.76 -12.79 -11.70
CA GLY A 126 5.66 -11.86 -12.38
C GLY A 126 7.06 -12.43 -12.62
N LEU A 127 7.61 -13.17 -11.65
CA LEU A 127 8.91 -13.84 -11.80
C LEU A 127 8.86 -14.96 -12.84
N VAL A 128 7.79 -15.75 -12.88
CA VAL A 128 7.57 -16.77 -13.92
C VAL A 128 7.50 -16.11 -15.29
N GLN A 129 6.76 -15.01 -15.45
CA GLN A 129 6.72 -14.24 -16.72
C GLN A 129 8.13 -13.80 -17.15
N TYR A 130 8.93 -13.29 -16.21
CA TYR A 130 10.28 -12.79 -16.51
C TYR A 130 11.25 -13.91 -16.90
N VAL A 131 11.29 -14.98 -16.09
CA VAL A 131 12.28 -16.08 -16.28
C VAL A 131 11.94 -16.96 -17.47
N SER A 132 10.67 -17.27 -17.68
CA SER A 132 10.22 -18.14 -18.78
C SER A 132 10.08 -17.41 -20.12
N GLY A 133 10.07 -16.07 -20.12
CA GLY A 133 9.69 -15.28 -21.30
C GLY A 133 8.22 -15.36 -21.68
N TRP A 134 7.37 -16.00 -20.85
CA TRP A 134 5.93 -16.11 -21.06
C TRP A 134 5.23 -14.81 -20.73
N GLN A 135 5.14 -13.94 -21.73
CA GLN A 135 4.62 -12.58 -21.60
C GLN A 135 3.11 -12.52 -21.80
N GLN A 136 2.37 -13.22 -20.93
CA GLN A 136 0.91 -13.24 -20.91
C GLN A 136 0.37 -12.94 -19.51
N ILE A 137 -0.82 -12.34 -19.46
CA ILE A 137 -1.63 -12.18 -18.25
C ILE A 137 -2.92 -12.99 -18.52
N PHE A 138 -3.02 -14.16 -17.92
CA PHE A 138 -4.04 -15.16 -18.26
C PHE A 138 -4.05 -15.44 -19.79
N ALA A 139 -5.15 -15.14 -20.48
CA ALA A 139 -5.27 -15.26 -21.93
C ALA A 139 -4.81 -14.00 -22.69
N TYR A 140 -4.49 -12.90 -22.01
CA TYR A 140 -4.08 -11.65 -22.64
C TYR A 140 -2.59 -11.65 -22.93
N LYS A 141 -2.20 -11.53 -24.21
CA LYS A 141 -0.78 -11.37 -24.61
C LYS A 141 -0.36 -9.92 -24.40
N LYS A 142 0.73 -9.70 -23.65
CA LYS A 142 1.30 -8.37 -23.42
C LYS A 142 1.93 -7.82 -24.71
N PHE A 143 1.61 -6.58 -25.03
CA PHE A 143 2.25 -5.83 -26.13
C PHE A 143 3.29 -4.84 -25.63
N PHE A 144 3.21 -4.46 -24.36
CA PHE A 144 4.13 -3.55 -23.69
C PHE A 144 4.80 -4.23 -22.51
N TYR A 145 5.98 -3.75 -22.12
CA TYR A 145 6.73 -4.23 -20.95
C TYR A 145 7.04 -5.74 -20.99
N THR A 146 7.33 -6.28 -22.19
CA THR A 146 7.55 -7.70 -22.43
C THR A 146 8.85 -8.27 -21.86
N SER A 147 9.73 -7.42 -21.29
CA SER A 147 10.98 -7.83 -20.63
C SER A 147 11.00 -7.55 -19.14
N MET A 148 9.82 -7.39 -18.53
CA MET A 148 9.65 -7.01 -17.11
C MET A 148 8.64 -7.90 -16.42
N ALA A 149 8.83 -8.15 -15.11
CA ALA A 149 7.83 -8.77 -14.27
C ALA A 149 6.68 -7.78 -14.03
N THR A 150 5.46 -8.20 -14.29
CA THR A 150 4.28 -7.36 -14.09
C THR A 150 3.15 -8.06 -13.34
N GLY A 151 3.29 -9.35 -13.04
CA GLY A 151 2.20 -10.11 -12.42
C GLY A 151 0.94 -10.06 -13.29
N THR A 152 -0.19 -9.81 -12.68
CA THR A 152 -1.47 -9.60 -13.37
C THR A 152 -1.68 -8.16 -13.83
N TYR A 153 -0.74 -7.25 -13.56
CA TYR A 153 -0.78 -5.86 -14.03
C TYR A 153 -0.16 -5.72 -15.42
N ILE A 154 -0.58 -4.71 -16.17
CA ILE A 154 0.06 -4.36 -17.44
C ILE A 154 1.33 -3.54 -17.17
N ASN A 155 1.24 -2.58 -16.24
CA ASN A 155 2.33 -1.65 -15.92
C ASN A 155 3.20 -2.19 -14.77
N PRO A 156 4.52 -2.35 -14.96
CA PRO A 156 5.43 -2.83 -13.92
C PRO A 156 5.54 -1.92 -12.70
N ASN A 157 5.28 -0.61 -12.84
CA ASN A 157 5.30 0.31 -11.70
C ASN A 157 4.11 0.06 -10.76
N HIS A 158 2.93 -0.22 -11.31
CA HIS A 158 1.75 -0.52 -10.51
C HIS A 158 1.85 -1.88 -9.82
N PHE A 159 2.44 -2.86 -10.49
CA PHE A 159 2.80 -4.15 -9.88
C PHE A 159 3.79 -3.95 -8.73
N ALA A 160 4.86 -3.16 -8.93
CA ALA A 160 5.79 -2.82 -7.87
C ALA A 160 5.09 -2.08 -6.72
N GLY A 161 4.17 -1.16 -7.02
CA GLY A 161 3.36 -0.43 -6.05
C GLY A 161 2.53 -1.34 -5.15
N LEU A 162 1.95 -2.42 -5.71
CA LEU A 162 1.28 -3.44 -4.90
C LEU A 162 2.26 -4.15 -3.95
N LEU A 163 3.38 -4.64 -4.49
CA LEU A 163 4.32 -5.44 -3.72
C LEU A 163 5.01 -4.65 -2.62
N GLU A 164 5.40 -3.40 -2.88
CA GLU A 164 6.09 -2.54 -1.89
C GLU A 164 5.21 -2.15 -0.72
N MET A 165 3.88 -2.14 -0.86
CA MET A 165 2.96 -1.95 0.26
C MET A 165 2.90 -3.18 1.18
N ILE A 166 3.01 -4.39 0.61
CA ILE A 166 2.90 -5.65 1.32
C ILE A 166 4.24 -6.08 1.93
N LEU A 167 5.33 -5.74 1.27
CA LEU A 167 6.70 -6.09 1.67
C LEU A 167 7.03 -5.72 3.13
N PRO A 168 6.75 -4.50 3.63
CA PRO A 168 7.03 -4.13 5.01
C PRO A 168 6.19 -4.88 6.04
N LEU A 169 4.98 -5.35 5.68
CA LEU A 169 4.16 -6.20 6.54
C LEU A 169 4.82 -7.58 6.73
N SER A 170 5.37 -8.15 5.66
CA SER A 170 6.15 -9.39 5.71
C SER A 170 7.40 -9.22 6.57
N PHE A 171 8.18 -8.17 6.32
CA PHE A 171 9.40 -7.88 7.05
C PHE A 171 9.17 -7.63 8.55
N ALA A 172 8.17 -6.81 8.91
CA ALA A 172 7.80 -6.59 10.30
C ALA A 172 7.35 -7.87 11.00
N SER A 173 6.67 -8.78 10.28
CA SER A 173 6.30 -10.10 10.80
C SER A 173 7.54 -10.97 11.05
N ALA A 174 8.52 -10.96 10.16
CA ALA A 174 9.80 -11.62 10.37
C ALA A 174 10.52 -11.09 11.62
N LEU A 175 10.59 -9.76 11.78
CA LEU A 175 11.17 -9.11 12.96
C LEU A 175 10.42 -9.51 14.26
N SER A 176 9.09 -9.64 14.21
CA SER A 176 8.28 -10.08 15.34
C SER A 176 8.66 -11.50 15.79
N TRP A 177 8.79 -12.42 14.84
CA TRP A 177 9.19 -13.80 15.14
C TRP A 177 10.64 -13.91 15.60
N PHE A 178 11.54 -13.16 14.99
CA PHE A 178 12.94 -13.05 15.43
C PHE A 178 13.02 -12.58 16.89
N GLU A 179 12.27 -11.53 17.26
CA GLU A 179 12.27 -11.01 18.63
C GLU A 179 11.71 -12.02 19.64
N ARG A 180 10.69 -12.80 19.27
CA ARG A 180 10.14 -13.89 20.12
C ARG A 180 11.14 -15.01 20.35
N LEU A 181 11.77 -15.49 19.27
CA LEU A 181 12.78 -16.55 19.35
C LEU A 181 13.97 -16.11 20.20
N SER A 182 14.42 -14.86 20.02
CA SER A 182 15.53 -14.31 20.76
C SER A 182 15.25 -14.09 22.26
N ARG A 183 14.00 -13.83 22.64
CA ARG A 183 13.59 -13.74 24.06
C ARG A 183 13.60 -15.09 24.76
N ASN A 184 13.28 -16.16 24.03
CA ASN A 184 13.22 -17.52 24.56
C ASN A 184 14.60 -18.20 24.62
N ALA A 185 15.64 -17.58 24.04
CA ALA A 185 17.01 -18.09 24.01
C ALA A 185 17.97 -17.12 24.72
N PRO A 186 18.20 -17.28 26.03
CA PRO A 186 19.00 -16.35 26.85
C PRO A 186 20.48 -16.31 26.46
N HIS A 187 21.01 -17.30 25.73
CA HIS A 187 22.40 -17.35 25.25
C HIS A 187 22.47 -17.48 23.72
N PRO A 188 23.50 -16.94 23.04
CA PRO A 188 23.69 -17.04 21.59
C PRO A 188 23.71 -18.47 21.07
N GLN A 189 24.25 -19.41 21.84
CA GLN A 189 24.25 -20.87 21.53
C GLN A 189 22.84 -21.47 21.61
N GLY A 190 21.97 -20.94 22.47
CA GLY A 190 20.57 -21.34 22.60
C GLY A 190 19.71 -20.80 21.43
N LEU A 191 20.10 -19.71 20.80
CA LEU A 191 19.41 -19.18 19.64
C LEU A 191 19.45 -20.17 18.46
N MET A 192 20.63 -20.73 18.17
CA MET A 192 20.84 -21.73 17.12
C MET A 192 20.00 -22.98 17.37
N SER A 193 19.97 -23.47 18.63
CA SER A 193 19.16 -24.60 19.05
C SER A 193 17.65 -24.32 18.95
N SER A 194 17.21 -23.11 19.30
CA SER A 194 15.81 -22.67 19.17
C SER A 194 15.39 -22.53 17.72
N PHE A 195 16.31 -22.15 16.84
CA PHE A 195 16.07 -22.08 15.40
C PHE A 195 15.73 -23.44 14.77
N PHE A 196 16.33 -24.53 15.25
CA PHE A 196 16.13 -25.87 14.66
C PHE A 196 15.05 -26.71 15.37
N LYS A 197 14.52 -26.26 16.51
CA LYS A 197 13.64 -27.12 17.36
C LYS A 197 12.21 -26.58 17.55
N GLY A 198 11.81 -25.42 16.97
CA GLY A 198 10.54 -24.80 17.31
C GLY A 198 9.68 -24.35 16.13
N GLU A 199 8.37 -24.37 16.33
CA GLU A 199 7.36 -23.83 15.39
C GLU A 199 7.64 -22.36 14.99
N GLY A 200 8.27 -21.58 15.84
CA GLY A 200 8.65 -20.19 15.58
C GLY A 200 9.71 -20.02 14.50
N ALA A 201 10.59 -20.98 14.31
CA ALA A 201 11.62 -20.95 13.27
C ALA A 201 11.01 -21.07 11.86
N ALA A 202 10.06 -21.99 11.69
CA ALA A 202 9.35 -22.15 10.42
C ALA A 202 8.62 -20.86 10.02
N ALA A 203 7.98 -20.19 10.98
CA ALA A 203 7.32 -18.91 10.73
C ALA A 203 8.32 -17.80 10.34
N LEU A 204 9.46 -17.70 11.04
CA LEU A 204 10.51 -16.75 10.70
C LEU A 204 11.06 -17.00 9.30
N ILE A 205 11.39 -18.25 8.95
CA ILE A 205 11.89 -18.63 7.62
C ILE A 205 10.84 -18.29 6.56
N PHE A 206 9.56 -18.57 6.79
CA PHE A 206 8.47 -18.24 5.89
C PHE A 206 8.40 -16.73 5.61
N TYR A 207 8.43 -15.89 6.64
CA TYR A 207 8.36 -14.43 6.45
C TYR A 207 9.63 -13.84 5.84
N LEU A 208 10.82 -14.39 6.14
CA LEU A 208 12.06 -14.00 5.46
C LEU A 208 12.02 -14.38 3.98
N PHE A 209 11.62 -15.59 3.66
CA PHE A 209 11.44 -16.04 2.28
C PHE A 209 10.41 -15.17 1.54
N SER A 210 9.28 -14.88 2.18
CA SER A 210 8.25 -13.98 1.63
C SER A 210 8.81 -12.58 1.34
N THR A 211 9.59 -12.03 2.27
CA THR A 211 10.26 -10.73 2.09
C THR A 211 11.21 -10.75 0.89
N LEU A 212 12.01 -11.80 0.75
CA LEU A 212 12.93 -11.96 -0.39
C LEU A 212 12.17 -12.11 -1.72
N LEU A 213 11.10 -12.91 -1.76
CA LEU A 213 10.31 -13.13 -2.98
C LEU A 213 9.61 -11.86 -3.44
N LEU A 214 9.01 -11.10 -2.50
CA LEU A 214 8.40 -9.80 -2.80
C LEU A 214 9.46 -8.79 -3.30
N SER A 215 10.63 -8.75 -2.65
CA SER A 215 11.75 -7.90 -3.08
C SER A 215 12.22 -8.27 -4.49
N ALA A 216 12.35 -9.56 -4.79
CA ALA A 216 12.69 -10.03 -6.13
C ALA A 216 11.64 -9.59 -7.17
N GLY A 217 10.35 -9.74 -6.88
CA GLY A 217 9.27 -9.23 -7.76
C GLY A 217 9.43 -7.76 -8.08
N ILE A 218 9.69 -6.92 -7.06
CA ILE A 218 9.92 -5.47 -7.24
C ILE A 218 11.16 -5.21 -8.10
N VAL A 219 12.26 -5.90 -7.86
CA VAL A 219 13.50 -5.70 -8.63
C VAL A 219 13.31 -6.13 -10.08
N PHE A 220 12.71 -7.29 -10.34
CA PHE A 220 12.46 -7.79 -11.70
C PHE A 220 11.36 -7.01 -12.45
N SER A 221 10.55 -6.21 -11.75
CA SER A 221 9.68 -5.21 -12.39
C SER A 221 10.46 -4.09 -13.07
N ARG A 222 11.73 -3.87 -12.66
CA ARG A 222 12.59 -2.75 -13.08
C ARG A 222 11.97 -1.36 -12.77
N SER A 223 11.02 -1.29 -11.84
CA SER A 223 10.47 -0.03 -11.34
C SER A 223 11.46 0.64 -10.40
N ARG A 224 12.10 1.73 -10.86
CA ARG A 224 13.09 2.46 -10.05
C ARG A 224 12.46 3.07 -8.81
N ALA A 225 11.28 3.68 -8.99
CA ALA A 225 10.54 4.25 -7.88
C ALA A 225 10.12 3.16 -6.88
N GLY A 226 9.63 2.01 -7.36
CA GLY A 226 9.29 0.87 -6.52
C GLY A 226 10.48 0.33 -5.73
N ILE A 227 11.65 0.17 -6.36
CA ILE A 227 12.89 -0.26 -5.68
C ILE A 227 13.29 0.76 -4.62
N PHE A 228 13.32 2.05 -4.97
CA PHE A 228 13.69 3.14 -4.05
C PHE A 228 12.73 3.17 -2.84
N SER A 229 11.42 3.18 -3.08
CA SER A 229 10.38 3.23 -2.05
C SER A 229 10.44 2.02 -1.13
N ALA A 230 10.65 0.81 -1.69
CA ALA A 230 10.82 -0.41 -0.92
C ALA A 230 12.07 -0.33 -0.01
N CYS A 231 13.22 0.09 -0.54
CA CYS A 231 14.44 0.24 0.24
C CYS A 231 14.29 1.25 1.39
N VAL A 232 13.73 2.42 1.11
CA VAL A 232 13.49 3.45 2.15
C VAL A 232 12.52 2.95 3.21
N SER A 233 11.46 2.27 2.79
CA SER A 233 10.46 1.71 3.71
C SER A 233 11.06 0.62 4.60
N LEU A 234 11.80 -0.34 4.05
CA LEU A 234 12.48 -1.38 4.83
C LEU A 234 13.49 -0.77 5.80
N ALA A 235 14.27 0.23 5.35
CA ALA A 235 15.20 0.95 6.19
C ALA A 235 14.49 1.64 7.37
N ALA A 236 13.37 2.34 7.10
CA ALA A 236 12.58 3.00 8.14
C ALA A 236 12.03 1.99 9.17
N VAL A 237 11.44 0.88 8.71
CA VAL A 237 10.97 -0.22 9.57
C VAL A 237 12.10 -0.77 10.42
N GLY A 238 13.24 -1.06 9.82
CA GLY A 238 14.42 -1.59 10.51
C GLY A 238 14.98 -0.61 11.54
N LEU A 239 15.10 0.68 11.21
CA LEU A 239 15.60 1.71 12.12
C LEU A 239 14.68 1.91 13.34
N VAL A 240 13.36 1.97 13.12
CA VAL A 240 12.38 2.05 14.23
C VAL A 240 12.45 0.80 15.09
N TRP A 241 12.60 -0.39 14.51
CA TRP A 241 12.79 -1.60 15.29
C TRP A 241 14.11 -1.58 16.09
N LEU A 242 15.24 -1.22 15.46
CA LEU A 242 16.56 -1.10 16.11
C LEU A 242 16.55 -0.13 17.29
N SER A 243 15.85 1.00 17.18
CA SER A 243 15.76 1.99 18.25
C SER A 243 15.08 1.45 19.51
N SER A 244 14.30 0.39 19.39
CA SER A 244 13.44 -0.18 20.43
C SER A 244 13.82 -1.59 20.87
N THR A 245 14.76 -2.27 20.17
CA THR A 245 15.23 -3.63 20.53
C THR A 245 16.45 -3.56 21.44
N ARG A 246 16.61 -4.61 22.30
CA ARG A 246 17.82 -4.79 23.12
C ARG A 246 18.96 -5.49 22.35
N GLN A 247 18.67 -6.16 21.24
CA GLN A 247 19.63 -6.96 20.45
C GLN A 247 20.16 -6.16 19.24
N ARG A 248 20.62 -4.94 19.46
CA ARG A 248 21.05 -4.00 18.42
C ARG A 248 22.07 -4.56 17.42
N PRO A 249 23.16 -5.27 17.80
CA PRO A 249 24.17 -5.67 16.83
C PRO A 249 23.68 -6.74 15.86
N ALA A 250 22.97 -7.78 16.34
CA ALA A 250 22.40 -8.81 15.47
C ALA A 250 21.33 -8.25 14.55
N ALA A 251 20.48 -7.37 15.09
CA ALA A 251 19.45 -6.68 14.34
C ALA A 251 20.03 -5.76 13.25
N ALA A 252 21.09 -5.02 13.56
CA ALA A 252 21.81 -4.17 12.61
C ALA A 252 22.42 -4.99 11.47
N LEU A 253 22.99 -6.14 11.77
CA LEU A 253 23.56 -7.05 10.75
C LEU A 253 22.49 -7.58 9.81
N VAL A 254 21.35 -8.06 10.32
CA VAL A 254 20.24 -8.55 9.50
C VAL A 254 19.70 -7.44 8.58
N LEU A 255 19.50 -6.24 9.12
CA LEU A 255 19.06 -5.09 8.33
C LEU A 255 20.08 -4.71 7.26
N LEU A 256 21.37 -4.68 7.61
CA LEU A 256 22.46 -4.39 6.67
C LEU A 256 22.49 -5.43 5.54
N CYS A 257 22.42 -6.72 5.86
CA CYS A 257 22.40 -7.79 4.87
C CYS A 257 21.21 -7.67 3.90
N LEU A 258 20.01 -7.34 4.42
CA LEU A 258 18.83 -7.15 3.58
C LEU A 258 18.94 -5.91 2.69
N LEU A 259 19.39 -4.78 3.22
CA LEU A 259 19.55 -3.54 2.47
C LEU A 259 20.66 -3.66 1.42
N VAL A 260 21.82 -4.23 1.81
CA VAL A 260 22.92 -4.47 0.89
C VAL A 260 22.55 -5.50 -0.16
N GLY A 261 21.91 -6.61 0.24
CA GLY A 261 21.44 -7.65 -0.70
C GLY A 261 20.45 -7.10 -1.71
N THR A 262 19.43 -6.36 -1.26
CA THR A 262 18.43 -5.73 -2.14
C THR A 262 19.06 -4.67 -3.02
N GLY A 263 19.98 -3.85 -2.46
CA GLY A 263 20.71 -2.81 -3.19
C GLY A 263 21.65 -3.38 -4.24
N LEU A 264 22.50 -4.36 -3.88
CA LEU A 264 23.42 -5.03 -4.83
C LEU A 264 22.65 -5.75 -5.95
N PHE A 265 21.56 -6.41 -5.60
CA PHE A 265 20.71 -7.09 -6.58
C PHE A 265 20.05 -6.08 -7.52
N GLY A 266 19.58 -4.93 -7.00
CA GLY A 266 19.05 -3.82 -7.80
C GLY A 266 20.11 -3.22 -8.75
N VAL A 267 21.34 -3.03 -8.25
CA VAL A 267 22.47 -2.55 -9.05
C VAL A 267 22.85 -3.59 -10.11
N TRP A 268 22.94 -4.88 -9.76
CA TRP A 268 23.31 -5.94 -10.70
C TRP A 268 22.34 -6.07 -11.87
N ILE A 269 21.01 -5.94 -11.60
CA ILE A 269 19.99 -5.95 -12.66
C ILE A 269 19.92 -4.62 -13.41
N GLY A 270 20.21 -3.50 -12.73
CA GLY A 270 20.00 -2.15 -13.27
C GLY A 270 21.13 -1.62 -14.15
N LEU A 271 22.37 -2.08 -14.00
CA LEU A 271 23.51 -1.47 -14.68
C LEU A 271 23.60 -1.80 -16.18
N GLY A 272 23.26 -3.01 -16.62
CA GLY A 272 23.31 -3.36 -18.04
C GLY A 272 22.30 -2.57 -18.90
N PRO A 273 20.99 -2.62 -18.58
CA PRO A 273 19.96 -1.89 -19.34
C PRO A 273 19.99 -0.36 -19.14
N VAL A 274 20.63 0.14 -18.06
CA VAL A 274 20.72 1.58 -17.78
C VAL A 274 21.67 2.27 -18.75
N VAL A 275 22.78 1.63 -19.09
CA VAL A 275 23.76 2.19 -20.04
C VAL A 275 23.18 2.24 -21.47
N GLU A 276 22.47 1.19 -21.89
CA GLU A 276 21.84 1.13 -23.22
C GLU A 276 20.61 2.05 -23.38
N ARG A 277 19.99 2.45 -22.27
CA ARG A 277 18.73 3.24 -22.26
C ARG A 277 18.89 4.69 -21.80
N TYR A 278 20.11 5.21 -21.71
CA TYR A 278 20.30 6.57 -21.19
C TYR A 278 19.49 7.64 -21.96
N GLU A 279 19.39 7.52 -23.28
CA GLU A 279 18.63 8.45 -24.12
C GLU A 279 17.12 8.31 -23.91
N THR A 280 16.58 7.10 -23.92
CA THR A 280 15.14 6.85 -23.63
C THR A 280 14.74 7.25 -22.22
N ILE A 281 15.63 7.11 -21.24
CA ILE A 281 15.41 7.57 -19.85
C ILE A 281 15.28 9.09 -19.79
N ARG A 282 16.12 9.78 -20.53
CA ARG A 282 16.09 11.25 -20.59
C ARG A 282 14.80 11.76 -21.22
N GLU A 283 14.34 11.11 -22.28
CA GLU A 283 13.07 11.44 -22.94
C GLU A 283 11.85 11.22 -22.03
N ASP A 284 11.76 10.05 -21.37
CA ASP A 284 10.70 9.75 -20.40
C ASP A 284 10.68 10.77 -19.24
N TYR A 285 11.86 11.12 -18.72
CA TYR A 285 11.99 12.09 -17.63
C TYR A 285 11.60 13.49 -18.07
N LEU A 286 12.05 13.95 -19.23
CA LEU A 286 11.71 15.27 -19.78
C LEU A 286 10.21 15.36 -20.11
N SER A 287 9.61 14.27 -20.61
CA SER A 287 8.18 14.18 -20.85
C SER A 287 7.39 14.34 -19.54
N ARG A 288 7.77 13.62 -18.47
CA ARG A 288 7.12 13.75 -17.14
C ARG A 288 7.28 15.16 -16.56
N LEU A 289 8.47 15.76 -16.66
CA LEU A 289 8.69 17.14 -16.21
C LEU A 289 7.80 18.15 -16.96
N GLY A 290 7.59 17.94 -18.26
CA GLY A 290 6.64 18.73 -19.04
C GLY A 290 5.21 18.60 -18.50
N VAL A 291 4.75 17.37 -18.31
CA VAL A 291 3.43 17.09 -17.71
C VAL A 291 3.28 17.73 -16.33
N TRP A 292 4.30 17.68 -15.48
CA TRP A 292 4.30 18.29 -14.15
C TRP A 292 4.21 19.81 -14.21
N LYS A 293 4.97 20.43 -15.13
CA LYS A 293 4.92 21.88 -15.37
C LYS A 293 3.53 22.31 -15.83
N ASP A 294 2.92 21.59 -16.75
CA ASP A 294 1.58 21.86 -17.25
C ASP A 294 0.52 21.65 -16.15
N SER A 295 0.67 20.59 -15.33
CA SER A 295 -0.20 20.36 -14.16
C SER A 295 -0.14 21.52 -13.15
N LEU A 296 1.05 22.09 -12.92
CA LEU A 296 1.19 23.28 -12.07
C LEU A 296 0.43 24.50 -12.64
N ALA A 297 0.32 24.64 -13.96
CA ALA A 297 -0.49 25.69 -14.56
C ALA A 297 -1.98 25.48 -14.29
N LEU A 298 -2.47 24.23 -14.36
CA LEU A 298 -3.85 23.89 -13.99
C LEU A 298 -4.15 24.17 -12.52
N ILE A 299 -3.23 23.78 -11.61
CA ILE A 299 -3.36 24.05 -10.18
C ILE A 299 -3.43 25.56 -9.90
N ARG A 300 -2.59 26.37 -10.58
CA ARG A 300 -2.63 27.84 -10.43
C ARG A 300 -3.93 28.44 -10.93
N ALA A 301 -4.53 27.88 -11.97
CA ALA A 301 -5.82 28.36 -12.50
C ALA A 301 -6.98 28.08 -11.52
N HIS A 302 -6.94 26.93 -10.81
CA HIS A 302 -8.02 26.52 -9.89
C HIS A 302 -7.46 26.02 -8.55
N PRO A 303 -6.77 26.86 -7.74
CA PRO A 303 -5.94 26.38 -6.62
C PRO A 303 -6.77 25.76 -5.48
N LEU A 304 -7.95 26.29 -5.18
CA LEU A 304 -8.72 25.87 -4.01
C LEU A 304 -9.55 24.60 -4.29
N TRP A 305 -10.32 24.63 -5.38
CA TRP A 305 -11.31 23.57 -5.69
C TRP A 305 -10.85 22.59 -6.75
N GLY A 306 -9.78 22.90 -7.50
CA GLY A 306 -9.33 22.10 -8.64
C GLY A 306 -10.29 22.15 -9.82
N SER A 307 -10.13 21.22 -10.74
CA SER A 307 -10.93 21.11 -11.97
C SER A 307 -12.11 20.12 -11.86
N GLY A 308 -12.24 19.45 -10.72
CA GLY A 308 -13.23 18.38 -10.46
C GLY A 308 -12.64 16.98 -10.56
N LEU A 309 -13.23 16.06 -9.81
CA LEU A 309 -12.77 14.68 -9.72
C LEU A 309 -12.80 13.99 -11.08
N GLY A 310 -11.73 13.26 -11.42
CA GLY A 310 -11.61 12.48 -12.65
C GLY A 310 -11.42 13.32 -13.91
N SER A 311 -11.18 14.61 -13.78
CA SER A 311 -11.12 15.52 -14.93
C SER A 311 -9.73 15.66 -15.55
N PHE A 312 -8.65 15.15 -14.92
CA PHE A 312 -7.27 15.39 -15.31
C PHE A 312 -7.04 15.20 -16.81
N ALA A 313 -7.36 14.03 -17.35
CA ALA A 313 -7.14 13.71 -18.76
C ALA A 313 -7.83 14.69 -19.73
N ASN A 314 -8.99 15.24 -19.33
CA ASN A 314 -9.77 16.16 -20.15
C ASN A 314 -9.23 17.59 -20.07
N VAL A 315 -8.87 18.06 -18.85
CA VAL A 315 -8.39 19.44 -18.66
C VAL A 315 -6.94 19.62 -19.08
N TYR A 316 -6.13 18.57 -18.99
CA TYR A 316 -4.72 18.56 -19.36
C TYR A 316 -4.51 18.93 -20.83
N THR A 317 -5.40 18.48 -21.73
CA THR A 317 -5.33 18.79 -23.16
C THR A 317 -5.34 20.30 -23.46
N ARG A 318 -5.86 21.14 -22.55
CA ARG A 318 -5.95 22.61 -22.71
C ARG A 318 -4.61 23.31 -22.46
N VAL A 319 -3.71 22.69 -21.71
CA VAL A 319 -2.42 23.28 -21.28
C VAL A 319 -1.23 22.48 -21.77
N GLN A 320 -1.47 21.38 -22.46
CA GLN A 320 -0.44 20.44 -22.90
C GLN A 320 0.61 21.14 -23.76
N SER A 321 1.83 21.26 -23.22
CA SER A 321 2.99 21.83 -23.90
C SER A 321 3.90 20.77 -24.51
N VAL A 322 3.79 19.53 -24.07
CA VAL A 322 4.57 18.38 -24.57
C VAL A 322 3.74 17.65 -25.61
N LEU A 323 4.35 17.30 -26.74
CA LEU A 323 3.74 16.44 -27.77
C LEU A 323 4.07 14.98 -27.45
N PRO A 324 3.26 14.26 -26.67
CA PRO A 324 3.47 12.85 -26.40
C PRO A 324 3.11 12.03 -27.63
N THR A 325 3.69 10.83 -27.75
CA THR A 325 3.33 9.84 -28.77
C THR A 325 1.92 9.25 -28.56
N GLY A 326 1.23 9.63 -27.48
CA GLY A 326 -0.11 9.17 -27.12
C GLY A 326 -0.83 10.16 -26.20
N ARG A 327 -2.07 9.84 -25.83
CA ARG A 327 -2.86 10.61 -24.87
C ARG A 327 -2.23 10.53 -23.47
N VAL A 328 -2.15 11.66 -22.78
CA VAL A 328 -1.72 11.73 -21.38
C VAL A 328 -2.97 11.65 -20.50
N ASP A 329 -3.17 10.49 -19.90
CA ASP A 329 -4.33 10.23 -19.04
C ASP A 329 -4.05 10.56 -17.56
N HIS A 330 -2.78 10.58 -17.14
CA HIS A 330 -2.36 10.80 -15.76
C HIS A 330 -1.12 11.70 -15.67
N ALA A 331 -0.96 12.39 -14.52
CA ALA A 331 0.19 13.25 -14.26
C ALA A 331 1.50 12.50 -14.00
N HIS A 332 1.48 11.18 -13.83
CA HIS A 332 2.60 10.40 -13.28
C HIS A 332 3.14 10.98 -11.96
N ASN A 333 2.25 11.53 -11.15
CA ASN A 333 2.48 12.05 -9.81
C ASN A 333 1.11 12.21 -9.15
N ASP A 334 0.78 11.31 -8.21
CA ASP A 334 -0.52 11.33 -7.53
C ASP A 334 -0.82 12.66 -6.85
N TYR A 335 0.21 13.34 -6.29
CA TYR A 335 0.02 14.62 -5.60
C TYR A 335 -0.38 15.75 -6.54
N LEU A 336 0.28 15.83 -7.71
CA LEU A 336 -0.06 16.83 -8.72
C LEU A 336 -1.43 16.57 -9.34
N GLU A 337 -1.75 15.30 -9.58
CA GLU A 337 -3.05 14.91 -10.11
C GLU A 337 -4.17 15.21 -9.11
N MET A 338 -4.00 14.82 -7.83
CA MET A 338 -4.94 15.20 -6.78
C MET A 338 -5.08 16.71 -6.63
N ALA A 339 -3.97 17.46 -6.65
CA ALA A 339 -4.03 18.91 -6.54
C ALA A 339 -4.72 19.57 -7.75
N THR A 340 -4.57 18.99 -8.95
CA THR A 340 -5.27 19.45 -10.15
C THR A 340 -6.78 19.19 -10.06
N GLU A 341 -7.18 17.98 -9.65
CA GLU A 341 -8.57 17.55 -9.63
C GLU A 341 -9.33 18.03 -8.39
N TRP A 342 -8.74 17.83 -7.20
CA TRP A 342 -9.38 18.11 -5.91
C TRP A 342 -9.05 19.53 -5.40
N GLY A 343 -8.15 20.25 -6.07
CA GLY A 343 -7.55 21.47 -5.54
C GLY A 343 -6.68 21.21 -4.31
N LEU A 344 -5.98 22.24 -3.86
CA LEU A 344 -5.11 22.17 -2.70
C LEU A 344 -5.90 21.88 -1.40
N ALA A 345 -7.15 22.32 -1.30
CA ALA A 345 -7.99 22.07 -0.14
C ALA A 345 -8.36 20.57 0.00
N GLY A 346 -8.83 19.95 -1.08
CA GLY A 346 -9.20 18.52 -1.07
C GLY A 346 -7.98 17.60 -0.98
N ALA A 347 -6.93 17.88 -1.76
CA ALA A 347 -5.67 17.15 -1.70
C ALA A 347 -5.05 17.23 -0.29
N GLY A 348 -5.00 18.43 0.30
CA GLY A 348 -4.51 18.65 1.66
C GLY A 348 -5.34 17.93 2.71
N LEU A 349 -6.67 17.91 2.57
CA LEU A 349 -7.55 17.16 3.46
C LEU A 349 -7.28 15.65 3.39
N LEU A 350 -7.23 15.06 2.19
CA LEU A 350 -6.98 13.63 2.01
C LEU A 350 -5.59 13.24 2.53
N ILE A 351 -4.56 13.96 2.14
CA ILE A 351 -3.18 13.72 2.61
C ILE A 351 -3.10 13.90 4.12
N GLY A 352 -3.74 14.93 4.68
CA GLY A 352 -3.79 15.17 6.12
C GLY A 352 -4.43 14.02 6.89
N LEU A 353 -5.49 13.42 6.38
CA LEU A 353 -6.13 12.24 6.98
C LEU A 353 -5.22 11.01 6.92
N ILE A 354 -4.52 10.78 5.81
CA ILE A 354 -3.54 9.70 5.66
C ILE A 354 -2.39 9.90 6.67
N LEU A 355 -1.82 11.10 6.74
CA LEU A 355 -0.74 11.43 7.67
C LEU A 355 -1.18 11.33 9.13
N LEU A 356 -2.43 11.65 9.45
CA LEU A 356 -2.99 11.45 10.80
C LEU A 356 -3.01 9.97 11.21
N VAL A 357 -3.43 9.09 10.29
CA VAL A 357 -3.40 7.63 10.53
C VAL A 357 -1.95 7.16 10.69
N LEU A 358 -1.06 7.58 9.79
CA LEU A 358 0.36 7.24 9.83
C LEU A 358 1.02 7.68 11.15
N PHE A 359 0.80 8.92 11.59
CA PHE A 359 1.34 9.45 12.84
C PHE A 359 0.85 8.67 14.06
N ARG A 360 -0.45 8.35 14.13
CA ARG A 360 -1.02 7.54 15.22
C ARG A 360 -0.44 6.13 15.24
N ALA A 361 -0.29 5.50 14.07
CA ALA A 361 0.32 4.17 13.96
C ALA A 361 1.81 4.20 14.31
N ALA A 362 2.56 5.22 13.86
CA ALA A 362 3.96 5.41 14.22
C ALA A 362 4.13 5.56 15.74
N SER A 363 3.24 6.29 16.41
CA SER A 363 3.24 6.39 17.88
C SER A 363 3.03 5.04 18.56
N ALA A 364 2.25 4.13 17.96
CA ALA A 364 2.02 2.78 18.49
C ALA A 364 3.26 1.87 18.34
N CYS A 365 4.16 2.14 17.39
CA CYS A 365 5.41 1.37 17.20
C CYS A 365 6.33 1.41 18.41
N PHE A 366 6.26 2.45 19.24
CA PHE A 366 7.12 2.62 20.43
C PHE A 366 6.49 2.05 21.70
N ARG A 367 5.24 1.58 21.67
CA ARG A 367 4.56 0.99 22.83
C ARG A 367 4.90 -0.48 22.97
N ARG A 368 5.44 -0.87 24.15
CA ARG A 368 5.97 -2.23 24.40
C ARG A 368 4.94 -3.22 24.95
N SER A 369 3.80 -2.73 25.44
CA SER A 369 2.77 -3.53 26.12
C SER A 369 2.10 -4.58 25.20
N HIS A 370 2.06 -4.34 23.88
CA HIS A 370 1.38 -5.22 22.91
C HIS A 370 2.26 -5.51 21.68
N PRO A 371 3.20 -6.49 21.77
CA PRO A 371 4.15 -6.77 20.67
C PRO A 371 3.49 -6.99 19.31
N ASN A 372 2.38 -7.74 19.26
CA ASN A 372 1.69 -8.01 17.99
C ASN A 372 1.13 -6.75 17.33
N GLN A 373 0.59 -5.83 18.13
CA GLN A 373 0.07 -4.55 17.64
C GLN A 373 1.19 -3.63 17.18
N ARG A 374 2.31 -3.65 17.90
CA ARG A 374 3.51 -2.89 17.54
C ARG A 374 4.04 -3.28 16.16
N PHE A 375 4.21 -4.58 15.89
CA PHE A 375 4.74 -5.03 14.60
C PHE A 375 3.72 -4.85 13.46
N LEU A 376 2.42 -4.97 13.74
CA LEU A 376 1.37 -4.60 12.79
C LEU A 376 1.44 -3.11 12.43
N ALA A 377 1.54 -2.23 13.43
CA ALA A 377 1.70 -0.80 13.22
C ALA A 377 2.97 -0.51 12.38
N LEU A 378 4.09 -1.15 12.74
CA LEU A 378 5.38 -0.96 12.08
C LEU A 378 5.34 -1.36 10.59
N GLY A 379 4.81 -2.54 10.28
CA GLY A 379 4.66 -3.00 8.90
C GLY A 379 3.68 -2.14 8.10
N SER A 380 2.55 -1.74 8.71
CA SER A 380 1.58 -0.85 8.08
C SER A 380 2.16 0.54 7.80
N CYS A 381 2.91 1.12 8.73
CA CYS A 381 3.63 2.38 8.51
C CYS A 381 4.61 2.28 7.35
N GLY A 382 5.34 1.15 7.26
CA GLY A 382 6.23 0.89 6.14
C GLY A 382 5.49 0.86 4.80
N GLY A 383 4.38 0.12 4.71
CA GLY A 383 3.58 0.03 3.49
C GLY A 383 2.97 1.38 3.06
N ILE A 384 2.47 2.16 4.03
CA ILE A 384 1.98 3.52 3.77
C ILE A 384 3.12 4.41 3.25
N LEU A 385 4.28 4.38 3.92
CA LEU A 385 5.45 5.17 3.52
C LEU A 385 5.92 4.81 2.10
N ALA A 386 5.99 3.51 1.77
CA ALA A 386 6.42 3.05 0.46
C ALA A 386 5.54 3.66 -0.64
N LEU A 387 4.23 3.52 -0.55
CA LEU A 387 3.33 4.07 -1.58
C LEU A 387 3.37 5.59 -1.64
N LEU A 388 3.42 6.29 -0.50
CA LEU A 388 3.54 7.75 -0.49
C LEU A 388 4.80 8.25 -1.21
N LEU A 389 5.92 7.53 -1.09
CA LEU A 389 7.16 7.84 -1.81
C LEU A 389 7.02 7.57 -3.31
N HIS A 390 6.44 6.41 -3.68
CA HIS A 390 6.24 6.06 -5.09
C HIS A 390 5.29 7.02 -5.80
N SER A 391 4.26 7.49 -5.12
CA SER A 391 3.26 8.47 -5.61
C SER A 391 3.87 9.82 -6.05
N VAL A 392 5.12 10.12 -5.69
CA VAL A 392 5.85 11.31 -6.19
C VAL A 392 6.16 11.18 -7.69
N THR A 393 6.34 9.97 -8.19
CA THR A 393 6.83 9.73 -9.57
C THR A 393 5.92 8.83 -10.40
N ASP A 394 4.78 8.39 -9.83
CA ASP A 394 3.78 7.58 -10.53
C ASP A 394 2.37 7.84 -9.99
N PHE A 395 1.35 7.18 -10.56
CA PHE A 395 -0.08 7.36 -10.23
C PHE A 395 -0.70 6.09 -9.63
N ASN A 396 -0.02 5.51 -8.64
CA ASN A 396 -0.44 4.26 -8.00
C ASN A 396 -1.81 4.35 -7.28
N LEU A 397 -2.17 5.52 -6.76
CA LEU A 397 -3.48 5.76 -6.12
C LEU A 397 -4.64 5.85 -7.12
N GLN A 398 -4.35 6.04 -8.41
CA GLN A 398 -5.35 5.96 -9.48
C GLN A 398 -5.63 4.51 -9.93
N ILE A 399 -4.79 3.55 -9.51
CA ILE A 399 -4.97 2.13 -9.80
C ILE A 399 -5.89 1.51 -8.73
N PRO A 400 -7.10 1.06 -9.11
CA PRO A 400 -8.13 0.71 -8.14
C PRO A 400 -7.71 -0.37 -7.13
N ALA A 401 -6.98 -1.40 -7.57
CA ALA A 401 -6.47 -2.44 -6.68
C ALA A 401 -5.46 -1.89 -5.66
N ASN A 402 -4.51 -1.06 -6.12
CA ASN A 402 -3.48 -0.47 -5.26
C ASN A 402 -4.12 0.47 -4.22
N ALA A 403 -5.06 1.31 -4.64
CA ALA A 403 -5.79 2.19 -3.74
C ALA A 403 -6.63 1.42 -2.70
N LEU A 404 -7.26 0.29 -3.09
CA LEU A 404 -8.02 -0.56 -2.17
C LEU A 404 -7.11 -1.28 -1.16
N VAL A 405 -5.95 -1.80 -1.60
CA VAL A 405 -4.92 -2.39 -0.72
C VAL A 405 -4.39 -1.32 0.23
N PHE A 406 -4.08 -0.13 -0.27
CA PHE A 406 -3.61 1.01 0.53
C PHE A 406 -4.64 1.40 1.61
N ALA A 407 -5.91 1.53 1.24
CA ALA A 407 -7.00 1.81 2.18
C ALA A 407 -7.14 0.71 3.23
N SER A 408 -6.96 -0.56 2.85
CA SER A 408 -6.98 -1.69 3.79
C SER A 408 -5.79 -1.64 4.77
N ILE A 409 -4.60 -1.28 4.30
CA ILE A 409 -3.42 -1.08 5.16
C ILE A 409 -3.60 0.12 6.10
N LEU A 410 -4.22 1.20 5.65
CA LEU A 410 -4.62 2.31 6.53
C LEU A 410 -5.59 1.84 7.62
N GLY A 411 -6.54 0.96 7.30
CA GLY A 411 -7.46 0.34 8.26
C GLY A 411 -6.72 -0.52 9.30
N LEU A 412 -5.75 -1.32 8.88
CA LEU A 412 -4.85 -2.08 9.77
C LEU A 412 -4.05 -1.16 10.70
N ALA A 413 -3.44 -0.10 10.15
CA ALA A 413 -2.67 0.89 10.89
C ALA A 413 -3.54 1.59 11.96
N HIS A 414 -4.76 1.99 11.58
CA HIS A 414 -5.72 2.57 12.51
C HIS A 414 -6.07 1.61 13.65
N SER A 415 -6.40 0.35 13.34
CA SER A 415 -6.72 -0.66 14.36
C SER A 415 -5.57 -0.88 15.34
N ALA A 416 -4.32 -0.97 14.84
CA ALA A 416 -3.14 -1.11 15.67
C ALA A 416 -2.95 0.07 16.64
N SER A 417 -3.25 1.30 16.20
CA SER A 417 -3.12 2.51 17.02
C SER A 417 -4.15 2.59 18.14
N VAL A 418 -5.40 2.19 17.89
CA VAL A 418 -6.51 2.26 18.87
C VAL A 418 -6.37 1.18 19.94
N SER A 419 -6.06 -0.05 19.58
CA SER A 419 -5.90 -1.16 20.52
C SER A 419 -4.79 -0.88 21.54
N SER A 420 -3.72 -0.22 21.10
CA SER A 420 -2.60 0.19 21.95
C SER A 420 -3.00 1.25 23.01
N THR A 421 -3.95 2.10 22.71
CA THR A 421 -4.38 3.17 23.65
C THR A 421 -5.26 2.63 24.79
N ARG A 422 -6.06 1.59 24.52
CA ARG A 422 -6.92 0.96 25.54
C ARG A 422 -6.11 0.22 26.61
N GLY A 423 -5.09 -0.55 26.22
CA GLY A 423 -4.24 -1.25 27.19
C GLY A 423 -3.53 -0.29 28.14
N THR A 424 -3.06 0.87 27.65
CA THR A 424 -2.43 1.89 28.53
C THR A 424 -3.41 2.60 29.47
N MET A 425 -4.70 2.69 29.11
CA MET A 425 -5.71 3.25 30.03
C MET A 425 -6.12 2.24 31.11
N GLU A 426 -6.26 0.96 30.77
CA GLU A 426 -6.57 -0.11 31.74
C GLU A 426 -5.40 -0.29 32.74
N GLU A 427 -4.14 -0.30 32.28
CA GLU A 427 -2.97 -0.34 33.16
C GLU A 427 -2.90 0.87 34.11
N LYS A 428 -3.23 2.08 33.64
CA LYS A 428 -3.28 3.28 34.49
C LYS A 428 -4.42 3.23 35.51
N GLN A 429 -5.59 2.65 35.16
CA GLN A 429 -6.70 2.48 36.09
C GLN A 429 -6.40 1.44 37.18
N ILE A 430 -5.72 0.34 36.80
CA ILE A 430 -5.28 -0.71 37.74
C ILE A 430 -4.18 -0.20 38.68
N SER A 431 -3.28 0.70 38.19
CA SER A 431 -2.22 1.29 39.03
C SER A 431 -2.69 2.45 39.92
N ALA A 432 -3.91 2.96 39.68
CA ALA A 432 -4.51 4.05 40.45
C ALA A 432 -5.60 3.57 41.47
N ALA A 433 -5.94 2.28 41.41
CA ALA A 433 -6.81 1.58 42.37
C ALA A 433 -5.96 0.73 43.32
#